data_364451d88b4175b600877ca05038b47c
#
_entry.id   364451d88b4175b600877ca05038b47c
#
_cell.length_a   1.000
_cell.length_b   1.000
_cell.length_c   1.000
_cell.angle_alpha   90.00
_cell.angle_beta   90.00
_cell.angle_gamma   90.00
#
_symmetry.space_group_name_H-M   'P 1'
#
loop_
_entity.id
_entity.type
_entity.pdbx_description
1 polymer ?
#
loop_
_entity_poly.entity_id
_entity_poly.type
_entity_poly.pdbx_seq_one_letter_code
_entity_poly.pdbx_strand_id
1 'polypeptide(L)'
;RTPEEPADWETMIRRMDGFGGLYKETQRTVIPRIIETYKDDAVERWPTFEPPPAPTGSAAKAKITAWELGKRYESSYHDLELGPKGRLAYAVNISKHYLVTLDTETGKQEYKKFPRGSYGPHSVEPDNEGHMWFTMCATGQMAKYDLNSKNFEIYSSAEAPARRGSYPHTLRINPKDPEGLIWYTDAGRNSVFWIHPKTKEVKEYHLLRANQAVAAGKGESRGITPYGLDYSPVDGMIWYSKLNGNRIGRIDPAAPDGDVKEWNPPFRGPRRLHVAPDGIVWVPGFGSGVFGKFDPKTEEWTVYDLPDKD
;
A
#
# COMPACT_ATOMS: atom_id res chain seq x y z
N ARG A 1 16.56 7.60 20.48
CA ARG A 1 17.50 7.19 21.54
C ARG A 1 17.43 5.70 21.71
N THR A 2 18.57 5.04 21.73
CA THR A 2 18.71 3.63 22.14
C THR A 2 18.26 3.53 23.59
N PRO A 3 17.44 2.57 23.99
CA PRO A 3 17.12 2.37 25.39
C PRO A 3 18.38 2.11 26.20
N GLU A 4 18.57 2.83 27.28
CA GLU A 4 19.77 2.77 28.11
C GLU A 4 19.64 1.73 29.23
N GLU A 5 18.39 1.36 29.59
CA GLU A 5 18.08 0.45 30.67
C GLU A 5 17.47 -0.86 30.19
N PRO A 6 17.80 -2.00 30.85
CA PRO A 6 17.20 -3.31 30.51
C PRO A 6 15.67 -3.33 30.53
N ALA A 7 15.04 -2.56 31.43
CA ALA A 7 13.59 -2.42 31.52
C ALA A 7 12.96 -1.77 30.27
N ASP A 8 13.68 -0.89 29.60
CA ASP A 8 13.20 -0.23 28.38
C ASP A 8 13.18 -1.20 27.20
N TRP A 9 14.20 -2.07 27.11
CA TRP A 9 14.24 -3.14 26.11
C TRP A 9 13.15 -4.18 26.36
N GLU A 10 12.90 -4.53 27.60
CA GLU A 10 11.82 -5.45 27.95
C GLU A 10 10.46 -4.86 27.56
N THR A 11 10.25 -3.59 27.82
CA THR A 11 9.03 -2.86 27.43
C THR A 11 8.86 -2.83 25.91
N MET A 12 9.94 -2.56 25.15
CA MET A 12 9.93 -2.56 23.70
C MET A 12 9.58 -3.95 23.13
N ILE A 13 10.19 -5.00 23.67
CA ILE A 13 9.97 -6.38 23.21
C ILE A 13 8.56 -6.87 23.58
N ARG A 14 8.04 -6.55 24.78
CA ARG A 14 6.64 -6.82 25.15
C ARG A 14 5.65 -6.13 24.22
N ARG A 15 6.00 -4.93 23.76
CA ARG A 15 5.22 -4.18 22.76
C ARG A 15 5.23 -4.87 21.40
N MET A 16 6.37 -5.39 20.97
CA MET A 16 6.51 -6.20 19.75
C MET A 16 5.73 -7.52 19.85
N ASP A 17 5.68 -8.14 21.01
CA ASP A 17 4.87 -9.33 21.27
C ASP A 17 3.37 -9.06 21.11
N GLY A 18 2.89 -7.89 21.53
CA GLY A 18 1.52 -7.44 21.30
C GLY A 18 1.13 -7.29 19.82
N PHE A 19 2.13 -7.22 18.92
CA PHE A 19 1.94 -7.26 17.47
C PHE A 19 2.08 -8.68 16.88
N GLY A 20 2.18 -9.71 17.70
CA GLY A 20 2.30 -11.12 17.27
C GLY A 20 3.71 -11.51 16.81
N GLY A 21 4.72 -10.70 17.12
CA GLY A 21 6.07 -10.88 16.62
C GLY A 21 6.94 -11.93 17.33
N LEU A 22 6.63 -12.30 18.57
CA LEU A 22 7.50 -13.18 19.35
C LEU A 22 6.71 -14.12 20.27
N TYR A 23 7.02 -15.42 20.22
CA TYR A 23 6.54 -16.38 21.21
C TYR A 23 7.26 -16.20 22.56
N LYS A 24 6.57 -16.45 23.68
CA LYS A 24 7.11 -16.27 25.04
C LYS A 24 8.47 -16.95 25.29
N GLU A 25 8.70 -18.10 24.67
CA GLU A 25 10.00 -18.79 24.76
C GLU A 25 11.12 -18.05 24.02
N THR A 26 10.82 -17.43 22.90
CA THR A 26 11.77 -16.61 22.12
C THR A 26 12.14 -15.34 22.88
N GLN A 27 11.22 -14.75 23.64
CA GLN A 27 11.50 -13.59 24.49
C GLN A 27 12.56 -13.89 25.55
N ARG A 28 12.50 -15.06 26.19
CA ARG A 28 13.47 -15.46 27.22
C ARG A 28 14.89 -15.57 26.70
N THR A 29 15.07 -15.87 25.44
CA THR A 29 16.39 -16.03 24.80
C THR A 29 16.83 -14.77 24.06
N VAL A 30 15.90 -14.01 23.48
CA VAL A 30 16.19 -12.81 22.68
C VAL A 30 16.50 -11.60 23.56
N ILE A 31 15.75 -11.39 24.64
CA ILE A 31 15.97 -10.24 25.55
C ILE A 31 17.40 -10.20 26.09
N PRO A 32 17.95 -11.27 26.71
CA PRO A 32 19.33 -11.26 27.21
C PRO A 32 20.35 -11.03 26.11
N ARG A 33 20.13 -11.59 24.90
CA ARG A 33 21.01 -11.38 23.74
C ARG A 33 21.00 -9.92 23.24
N ILE A 34 19.81 -9.30 23.19
CA ILE A 34 19.71 -7.90 22.79
C ILE A 34 20.43 -7.03 23.81
N ILE A 35 20.18 -7.24 25.11
CA ILE A 35 20.86 -6.49 26.18
C ILE A 35 22.39 -6.66 26.09
N GLU A 36 22.86 -7.87 25.87
CA GLU A 36 24.30 -8.15 25.72
C GLU A 36 24.89 -7.51 24.48
N THR A 37 24.14 -7.52 23.37
CA THR A 37 24.60 -6.96 22.08
C THR A 37 24.65 -5.43 22.11
N TYR A 38 23.83 -4.78 22.93
CA TYR A 38 23.73 -3.31 23.00
C TYR A 38 24.32 -2.74 24.30
N LYS A 39 25.28 -3.43 24.91
CA LYS A 39 26.16 -2.82 25.91
C LYS A 39 27.00 -1.69 25.28
N ASP A 40 27.54 -0.84 26.12
CA ASP A 40 28.20 0.43 25.75
C ASP A 40 29.24 0.33 24.60
N ASP A 41 29.88 -0.84 24.44
CA ASP A 41 30.83 -1.10 23.38
C ASP A 41 30.20 -1.44 22.01
N ALA A 42 28.90 -1.70 21.96
CA ALA A 42 28.21 -2.05 20.71
C ALA A 42 28.12 -0.85 19.75
N VAL A 43 28.01 0.36 20.29
CA VAL A 43 27.92 1.60 19.49
C VAL A 43 29.18 1.82 18.66
N GLU A 44 30.37 1.46 19.19
CA GLU A 44 31.64 1.55 18.48
C GLU A 44 31.77 0.53 17.33
N ARG A 45 30.96 -0.53 17.36
CA ARG A 45 30.96 -1.60 16.35
C ARG A 45 29.93 -1.42 15.25
N TRP A 46 29.08 -0.43 15.37
CA TRP A 46 28.10 -0.12 14.33
C TRP A 46 28.80 0.49 13.12
N PRO A 47 28.46 0.05 11.90
CA PRO A 47 29.02 0.67 10.71
C PRO A 47 28.70 2.17 10.73
N THR A 48 29.71 2.97 10.53
CA THR A 48 29.58 4.43 10.41
C THR A 48 28.75 4.72 9.15
N PHE A 49 27.59 5.29 9.32
CA PHE A 49 26.80 5.76 8.19
C PHE A 49 27.46 7.02 7.61
N GLU A 50 27.98 6.91 6.42
CA GLU A 50 28.40 8.09 5.65
C GLU A 50 27.17 8.63 4.92
N PRO A 51 26.70 9.84 5.27
CA PRO A 51 25.57 10.42 4.57
C PRO A 51 25.93 10.62 3.08
N PRO A 52 24.99 10.40 2.16
CA PRO A 52 25.25 10.68 0.75
C PRO A 52 25.66 12.14 0.57
N PRO A 53 26.44 12.46 -0.48
CA PRO A 53 26.85 13.82 -0.75
C PRO A 53 25.65 14.75 -0.86
N ALA A 54 25.78 15.98 -0.38
CA ALA A 54 24.72 16.96 -0.44
C ALA A 54 24.23 17.14 -1.89
N PRO A 55 22.91 17.28 -2.11
CA PRO A 55 22.37 17.47 -3.44
C PRO A 55 22.93 18.74 -4.08
N THR A 56 23.14 18.70 -5.40
CA THR A 56 23.65 19.82 -6.19
C THR A 56 22.63 20.31 -7.23
N GLY A 57 22.89 21.43 -7.87
CA GLY A 57 22.04 21.96 -8.94
C GLY A 57 20.66 22.38 -8.47
N SER A 58 19.63 22.01 -9.21
CA SER A 58 18.24 22.34 -8.87
C SER A 58 17.74 21.62 -7.62
N ALA A 59 18.24 20.41 -7.36
CA ALA A 59 17.86 19.64 -6.17
C ALA A 59 18.29 20.32 -4.85
N ALA A 60 19.41 21.05 -4.85
CA ALA A 60 19.86 21.84 -3.70
C ALA A 60 18.94 23.04 -3.38
N LYS A 61 18.06 23.42 -4.30
CA LYS A 61 17.11 24.53 -4.16
C LYS A 61 15.72 24.08 -3.70
N ALA A 62 15.51 22.77 -3.54
CA ALA A 62 14.24 22.23 -3.08
C ALA A 62 13.91 22.72 -1.67
N LYS A 63 12.72 23.29 -1.48
CA LYS A 63 12.18 23.61 -0.17
C LYS A 63 11.38 22.42 0.34
N ILE A 64 11.82 21.83 1.44
CA ILE A 64 11.11 20.73 2.11
C ILE A 64 10.39 21.31 3.32
N THR A 65 9.09 21.02 3.42
CA THR A 65 8.29 21.33 4.60
C THR A 65 7.77 20.02 5.17
N ALA A 66 7.97 19.79 6.46
CA ALA A 66 7.51 18.60 7.16
C ALA A 66 6.46 18.98 8.21
N TRP A 67 5.42 18.17 8.32
CA TRP A 67 4.40 18.29 9.37
C TRP A 67 4.29 16.96 10.11
N GLU A 68 4.26 17.06 11.44
CA GLU A 68 3.99 15.90 12.29
C GLU A 68 2.48 15.61 12.27
N LEU A 69 2.07 14.40 11.87
CA LEU A 69 0.68 13.97 11.93
C LEU A 69 0.41 13.25 13.26
N GLY A 70 -0.58 13.75 14.01
CA GLY A 70 -0.99 13.14 15.28
C GLY A 70 -0.01 13.37 16.42
N LYS A 71 -0.22 12.63 17.49
CA LYS A 71 0.68 12.66 18.66
C LYS A 71 1.87 11.73 18.43
N ARG A 72 3.00 12.10 18.98
CA ARG A 72 4.20 11.25 19.03
C ARG A 72 3.80 9.85 19.53
N TYR A 73 4.16 8.80 18.75
CA TYR A 73 3.79 7.39 18.96
C TYR A 73 2.37 6.96 18.53
N GLU A 74 1.55 7.81 17.94
CA GLU A 74 0.30 7.39 17.28
C GLU A 74 0.51 7.03 15.79
N SER A 75 1.68 6.52 15.43
CA SER A 75 2.09 6.22 14.07
C SER A 75 1.42 4.94 13.55
N SER A 76 0.40 5.11 12.74
CA SER A 76 -0.18 4.07 11.90
C SER A 76 -0.81 4.72 10.68
N TYR A 77 -0.22 5.82 10.21
CA TYR A 77 -0.59 6.44 8.94
C TYR A 77 -0.11 5.53 7.83
N HIS A 78 -1.01 5.18 6.94
CA HIS A 78 -0.75 4.16 5.94
C HIS A 78 -0.64 4.71 4.53
N ASP A 79 -1.56 5.59 4.16
CA ASP A 79 -1.58 6.20 2.84
C ASP A 79 -1.97 7.67 2.93
N LEU A 80 -1.57 8.45 1.93
CA LEU A 80 -1.84 9.87 1.83
C LEU A 80 -2.00 10.25 0.36
N GLU A 81 -3.01 11.10 0.06
CA GLU A 81 -3.20 11.66 -1.26
C GLU A 81 -3.63 13.13 -1.20
N LEU A 82 -3.28 13.89 -2.21
CA LEU A 82 -3.76 15.26 -2.36
C LEU A 82 -5.20 15.26 -2.86
N GLY A 83 -6.01 16.11 -2.27
CA GLY A 83 -7.36 16.37 -2.77
C GLY A 83 -7.35 17.08 -4.13
N PRO A 84 -8.50 17.16 -4.82
CA PRO A 84 -8.61 17.65 -6.20
C PRO A 84 -8.05 19.06 -6.44
N LYS A 85 -7.96 19.87 -5.38
CA LYS A 85 -7.43 21.25 -5.47
C LYS A 85 -5.94 21.36 -5.11
N GLY A 86 -5.26 20.27 -4.80
CA GLY A 86 -3.83 20.20 -4.54
C GLY A 86 -3.35 20.84 -3.22
N ARG A 87 -4.25 21.46 -2.43
CA ARG A 87 -3.89 22.14 -1.17
C ARG A 87 -4.09 21.26 0.06
N LEU A 88 -5.18 20.53 0.12
CA LEU A 88 -5.48 19.66 1.25
C LEU A 88 -4.94 18.26 0.97
N ALA A 89 -4.16 17.72 1.89
CA ALA A 89 -3.73 16.34 1.89
C ALA A 89 -4.64 15.52 2.83
N TYR A 90 -4.99 14.32 2.38
CA TYR A 90 -5.88 13.40 3.08
C TYR A 90 -5.09 12.15 3.46
N ALA A 91 -4.82 11.98 4.75
CA ALA A 91 -4.08 10.84 5.27
C ALA A 91 -4.98 9.92 6.08
N VAL A 92 -4.77 8.62 5.97
CA VAL A 92 -5.55 7.61 6.70
C VAL A 92 -4.72 6.96 7.81
N ASN A 93 -5.32 6.85 9.00
CA ASN A 93 -4.74 6.10 10.09
C ASN A 93 -5.41 4.73 10.20
N ILE A 94 -4.70 3.69 9.78
CA ILE A 94 -5.22 2.33 9.65
C ILE A 94 -5.63 1.71 10.99
N SER A 95 -4.90 2.00 12.07
CA SER A 95 -5.14 1.38 13.38
C SER A 95 -6.15 2.14 14.24
N LYS A 96 -6.25 3.45 14.07
CA LYS A 96 -7.14 4.31 14.84
C LYS A 96 -8.44 4.64 14.11
N HIS A 97 -8.52 4.26 12.82
CA HIS A 97 -9.73 4.37 11.98
C HIS A 97 -10.22 5.81 11.85
N TYR A 98 -9.32 6.72 11.51
CA TYR A 98 -9.69 8.09 11.19
C TYR A 98 -8.97 8.63 9.95
N LEU A 99 -9.62 9.61 9.36
CA LEU A 99 -9.09 10.47 8.31
C LEU A 99 -8.48 11.70 8.93
N VAL A 100 -7.28 12.08 8.49
CA VAL A 100 -6.68 13.38 8.76
C VAL A 100 -6.71 14.21 7.50
N THR A 101 -7.22 15.42 7.58
CA THR A 101 -7.07 16.43 6.55
C THR A 101 -6.00 17.40 6.99
N LEU A 102 -4.94 17.56 6.20
CA LEU A 102 -3.84 18.49 6.43
C LEU A 102 -3.89 19.61 5.39
N ASP A 103 -3.96 20.84 5.84
CA ASP A 103 -3.72 22.00 4.98
C ASP A 103 -2.22 22.18 4.79
N THR A 104 -1.73 21.96 3.57
CA THR A 104 -0.30 21.96 3.22
C THR A 104 0.35 23.35 3.25
N GLU A 105 -0.42 24.43 3.30
CA GLU A 105 0.09 25.79 3.43
C GLU A 105 0.23 26.21 4.89
N THR A 106 -0.75 25.86 5.73
CA THR A 106 -0.83 26.32 7.12
C THR A 106 -0.40 25.29 8.15
N GLY A 107 -0.36 24.00 7.77
CA GLY A 107 -0.12 22.87 8.69
C GLY A 107 -1.33 22.55 9.57
N LYS A 108 -2.49 23.22 9.38
CA LYS A 108 -3.70 22.91 10.15
C LYS A 108 -4.18 21.51 9.85
N GLN A 109 -4.54 20.76 10.89
CA GLN A 109 -5.01 19.38 10.80
C GLN A 109 -6.42 19.26 11.34
N GLU A 110 -7.25 18.49 10.65
CA GLU A 110 -8.59 18.10 11.08
C GLU A 110 -8.70 16.58 11.10
N TYR A 111 -9.34 16.03 12.15
CA TYR A 111 -9.45 14.60 12.37
C TYR A 111 -10.93 14.18 12.31
N LYS A 112 -11.24 13.15 11.53
CA LYS A 112 -12.58 12.61 11.42
C LYS A 112 -12.57 11.10 11.47
N LYS A 113 -13.28 10.52 12.44
CA LYS A 113 -13.43 9.06 12.53
C LYS A 113 -14.31 8.53 11.41
N PHE A 114 -13.94 7.38 10.88
CA PHE A 114 -14.82 6.61 10.01
C PHE A 114 -16.04 6.12 10.79
N PRO A 115 -17.19 5.87 10.12
CA PRO A 115 -18.38 5.35 10.75
C PRO A 115 -18.13 4.05 11.51
N ARG A 116 -18.89 3.83 12.58
CA ARG A 116 -18.81 2.59 13.35
C ARG A 116 -19.10 1.38 12.44
N GLY A 117 -18.26 0.37 12.51
CA GLY A 117 -18.35 -0.82 11.66
C GLY A 117 -17.55 -0.72 10.38
N SER A 118 -16.80 0.38 10.16
CA SER A 118 -15.89 0.57 9.04
C SER A 118 -14.48 0.81 9.56
N TYR A 119 -13.60 -0.18 9.38
CA TYR A 119 -12.29 -0.22 10.01
C TYR A 119 -11.17 -0.50 9.02
N GLY A 120 -9.96 -0.04 9.38
CA GLY A 120 -8.76 -0.25 8.59
C GLY A 120 -8.74 0.55 7.29
N PRO A 121 -8.90 1.90 7.32
CA PRO A 121 -8.68 2.70 6.12
C PRO A 121 -7.24 2.51 5.65
N HIS A 122 -7.06 2.10 4.38
CA HIS A 122 -5.77 1.62 3.91
C HIS A 122 -5.23 2.43 2.72
N SER A 123 -6.02 2.62 1.68
CA SER A 123 -5.67 3.46 0.53
C SER A 123 -6.65 4.61 0.37
N VAL A 124 -6.21 5.70 -0.24
CA VAL A 124 -7.01 6.92 -0.46
C VAL A 124 -6.73 7.49 -1.84
N GLU A 125 -7.80 7.91 -2.55
CA GLU A 125 -7.71 8.57 -3.86
C GLU A 125 -8.87 9.57 -4.04
N PRO A 126 -8.64 10.72 -4.71
CA PRO A 126 -9.71 11.63 -5.09
C PRO A 126 -10.42 11.15 -6.36
N ASP A 127 -11.73 11.42 -6.45
CA ASP A 127 -12.44 11.39 -7.73
C ASP A 127 -12.57 12.80 -8.35
N ASN A 128 -13.12 12.84 -9.57
CA ASN A 128 -13.35 14.10 -10.28
C ASN A 128 -14.62 14.86 -9.80
N GLU A 129 -15.42 14.26 -8.92
CA GLU A 129 -16.71 14.83 -8.47
C GLU A 129 -16.60 15.50 -7.09
N GLY A 130 -15.42 15.52 -6.48
CA GLY A 130 -15.18 16.17 -5.20
C GLY A 130 -15.34 15.24 -4.01
N HIS A 131 -14.99 13.97 -4.16
CA HIS A 131 -14.97 13.00 -3.08
C HIS A 131 -13.56 12.42 -2.91
N MET A 132 -13.30 11.89 -1.71
CA MET A 132 -12.16 11.02 -1.45
C MET A 132 -12.68 9.59 -1.23
N TRP A 133 -12.06 8.63 -1.90
CA TRP A 133 -12.40 7.22 -1.78
C TRP A 133 -11.35 6.47 -0.97
N PHE A 134 -11.78 5.45 -0.22
CA PHE A 134 -10.92 4.69 0.68
C PHE A 134 -11.22 3.20 0.59
N THR A 135 -10.19 2.38 0.66
CA THR A 135 -10.32 0.97 0.97
C THR A 135 -10.36 0.78 2.47
N MET A 136 -11.31 -0.03 2.97
CA MET A 136 -11.48 -0.36 4.38
C MET A 136 -11.07 -1.82 4.60
N CYS A 137 -9.77 -2.07 4.69
CA CYS A 137 -9.20 -3.42 4.60
C CYS A 137 -9.62 -4.37 5.72
N ALA A 138 -9.87 -3.86 6.93
CA ALA A 138 -10.25 -4.71 8.06
C ALA A 138 -11.73 -5.12 8.04
N THR A 139 -12.57 -4.44 7.25
CA THR A 139 -14.01 -4.73 7.14
C THR A 139 -14.46 -5.13 5.75
N GLY A 140 -13.54 -5.17 4.78
CA GLY A 140 -13.86 -5.57 3.40
C GLY A 140 -14.80 -4.60 2.68
N GLN A 141 -14.73 -3.31 3.00
CA GLN A 141 -15.61 -2.27 2.48
C GLN A 141 -14.83 -1.24 1.67
N MET A 142 -15.58 -0.42 0.93
CA MET A 142 -15.11 0.86 0.39
C MET A 142 -15.82 1.99 1.11
N ALA A 143 -15.16 3.13 1.26
CA ALA A 143 -15.78 4.34 1.82
C ALA A 143 -15.57 5.51 0.87
N LYS A 144 -16.57 6.38 0.78
CA LYS A 144 -16.52 7.65 0.06
C LYS A 144 -16.71 8.78 1.07
N TYR A 145 -15.93 9.82 0.97
CA TYR A 145 -16.03 11.04 1.76
C TYR A 145 -16.31 12.23 0.85
N ASP A 146 -17.48 12.82 0.99
CA ASP A 146 -17.87 14.02 0.26
C ASP A 146 -17.18 15.25 0.87
N LEU A 147 -16.41 15.97 0.06
CA LEU A 147 -15.62 17.11 0.50
C LEU A 147 -16.46 18.36 0.84
N ASN A 148 -17.69 18.44 0.33
CA ASN A 148 -18.61 19.55 0.60
C ASN A 148 -19.43 19.31 1.87
N SER A 149 -20.15 18.18 1.92
CA SER A 149 -21.00 17.85 3.08
C SER A 149 -20.22 17.32 4.28
N LYS A 150 -18.96 16.91 4.06
CA LYS A 150 -18.11 16.30 5.09
C LYS A 150 -18.66 14.96 5.62
N ASN A 151 -19.46 14.25 4.84
CA ASN A 151 -20.09 12.98 5.24
C ASN A 151 -19.42 11.79 4.56
N PHE A 152 -19.42 10.66 5.29
CA PHE A 152 -19.02 9.37 4.74
C PHE A 152 -20.24 8.60 4.20
N GLU A 153 -20.03 7.90 3.09
CA GLU A 153 -20.89 6.85 2.57
C GLU A 153 -20.10 5.55 2.52
N ILE A 154 -20.69 4.44 2.95
CA ILE A 154 -20.03 3.13 3.00
C ILE A 154 -20.61 2.22 1.92
N TYR A 155 -19.71 1.57 1.19
CA TYR A 155 -20.03 0.60 0.15
C TYR A 155 -19.53 -0.77 0.58
N SER A 156 -20.38 -1.78 0.52
CA SER A 156 -19.93 -3.16 0.71
C SER A 156 -19.24 -3.63 -0.56
N SER A 157 -18.03 -4.14 -0.45
CA SER A 157 -17.37 -4.81 -1.58
C SER A 157 -18.14 -6.08 -1.92
N ALA A 158 -18.66 -6.15 -3.15
CA ALA A 158 -19.33 -7.31 -3.76
C ALA A 158 -20.21 -8.17 -2.84
N GLU A 159 -21.52 -8.13 -3.11
CA GLU A 159 -22.57 -9.11 -2.77
C GLU A 159 -22.52 -9.83 -1.40
N ALA A 160 -21.86 -9.30 -0.40
CA ALA A 160 -22.00 -9.90 0.91
C ALA A 160 -21.64 -8.94 2.02
N PRO A 161 -22.28 -9.06 3.18
CA PRO A 161 -21.69 -8.57 4.41
C PRO A 161 -20.29 -9.18 4.50
N ALA A 162 -19.31 -8.35 4.79
CA ALA A 162 -17.88 -8.65 4.93
C ALA A 162 -17.55 -10.15 4.90
N ARG A 163 -17.34 -10.71 3.72
CA ARG A 163 -16.95 -12.13 3.64
C ARG A 163 -15.63 -12.30 4.33
N ARG A 164 -15.52 -13.30 5.18
CA ARG A 164 -14.25 -13.71 5.78
C ARG A 164 -13.19 -13.80 4.68
N GLY A 165 -12.13 -12.99 4.81
CA GLY A 165 -11.01 -13.00 3.89
C GLY A 165 -10.95 -11.87 2.87
N SER A 166 -11.94 -10.99 2.75
CA SER A 166 -11.83 -9.78 1.91
C SER A 166 -10.87 -8.79 2.55
N TYR A 167 -9.93 -8.27 1.76
CA TYR A 167 -8.96 -7.27 2.16
C TYR A 167 -8.74 -6.27 1.00
N PRO A 168 -9.66 -5.32 0.79
CA PRO A 168 -9.47 -4.25 -0.19
C PRO A 168 -8.20 -3.48 0.14
N HIS A 169 -7.28 -3.40 -0.84
CA HIS A 169 -5.93 -2.91 -0.58
C HIS A 169 -5.65 -1.59 -1.29
N THR A 170 -5.19 -1.62 -2.52
CA THR A 170 -4.90 -0.42 -3.29
C THR A 170 -6.09 -0.08 -4.18
N LEU A 171 -6.48 1.17 -4.21
CA LEU A 171 -7.48 1.67 -5.15
C LEU A 171 -6.86 2.64 -6.16
N ARG A 172 -7.49 2.77 -7.33
CA ARG A 172 -7.16 3.74 -8.38
C ARG A 172 -8.41 4.19 -9.10
N ILE A 173 -8.42 5.46 -9.45
CA ILE A 173 -9.49 6.11 -10.22
C ILE A 173 -8.86 6.75 -11.44
N ASN A 174 -9.24 6.28 -12.64
CA ASN A 174 -8.78 6.92 -13.85
C ASN A 174 -9.56 8.24 -14.07
N PRO A 175 -8.92 9.40 -14.01
CA PRO A 175 -9.61 10.68 -14.18
C PRO A 175 -10.18 10.91 -15.58
N LYS A 176 -9.81 10.07 -16.55
CA LYS A 176 -10.33 10.11 -17.93
C LYS A 176 -11.45 9.09 -18.19
N ASP A 177 -11.74 8.24 -17.21
CA ASP A 177 -12.86 7.31 -17.31
C ASP A 177 -14.19 8.07 -17.20
N PRO A 178 -15.05 8.05 -18.22
CA PRO A 178 -16.33 8.79 -18.21
C PRO A 178 -17.30 8.26 -17.15
N GLU A 179 -17.18 7.00 -16.75
CA GLU A 179 -17.99 6.39 -15.72
C GLU A 179 -17.42 6.59 -14.31
N GLY A 180 -16.14 6.97 -14.23
CA GLY A 180 -15.44 7.23 -12.97
C GLY A 180 -15.35 5.98 -12.08
N LEU A 181 -15.11 4.82 -12.67
CA LEU A 181 -15.05 3.55 -11.95
C LEU A 181 -13.93 3.56 -10.90
N ILE A 182 -14.25 3.06 -9.73
CA ILE A 182 -13.32 2.94 -8.61
C ILE A 182 -12.72 1.53 -8.65
N TRP A 183 -11.52 1.41 -9.17
CA TRP A 183 -10.81 0.14 -9.25
C TRP A 183 -10.05 -0.15 -7.95
N TYR A 184 -10.06 -1.41 -7.49
CA TYR A 184 -9.28 -1.80 -6.32
C TYR A 184 -8.85 -3.27 -6.35
N THR A 185 -7.71 -3.56 -5.73
CA THR A 185 -7.26 -4.93 -5.47
C THR A 185 -7.90 -5.47 -4.20
N ASP A 186 -8.29 -6.73 -4.18
CA ASP A 186 -8.64 -7.44 -2.95
C ASP A 186 -7.58 -8.51 -2.66
N ALA A 187 -6.69 -8.18 -1.73
CA ALA A 187 -5.55 -9.03 -1.36
C ALA A 187 -5.96 -10.36 -0.70
N GLY A 188 -7.16 -10.40 -0.13
CA GLY A 188 -7.70 -11.62 0.49
C GLY A 188 -8.39 -12.57 -0.49
N ARG A 189 -8.75 -12.09 -1.68
CA ARG A 189 -9.58 -12.85 -2.64
C ARG A 189 -8.87 -13.22 -3.95
N ASN A 190 -7.66 -12.78 -4.16
CA ASN A 190 -6.94 -12.90 -5.42
C ASN A 190 -7.73 -12.34 -6.62
N SER A 191 -8.31 -11.18 -6.43
CA SER A 191 -9.17 -10.52 -7.41
C SER A 191 -8.90 -9.03 -7.51
N VAL A 192 -9.26 -8.45 -8.65
CA VAL A 192 -9.39 -7.01 -8.84
C VAL A 192 -10.87 -6.71 -9.07
N PHE A 193 -11.33 -5.63 -8.49
CA PHE A 193 -12.70 -5.18 -8.58
C PHE A 193 -12.78 -3.77 -9.14
N TRP A 194 -13.94 -3.44 -9.68
CA TRP A 194 -14.37 -2.06 -9.74
C TRP A 194 -15.75 -1.90 -9.11
N ILE A 195 -16.02 -0.72 -8.61
CA ILE A 195 -17.33 -0.27 -8.15
C ILE A 195 -17.73 1.00 -8.89
N HIS A 196 -18.96 1.04 -9.40
CA HIS A 196 -19.50 2.22 -10.03
C HIS A 196 -20.01 3.20 -8.95
N PRO A 197 -19.50 4.46 -8.91
CA PRO A 197 -19.78 5.39 -7.80
C PRO A 197 -21.25 5.79 -7.64
N LYS A 198 -22.03 5.71 -8.72
CA LYS A 198 -23.46 6.13 -8.74
C LYS A 198 -24.41 4.95 -8.65
N THR A 199 -24.24 3.92 -9.48
CA THR A 199 -25.15 2.76 -9.52
C THR A 199 -24.87 1.75 -8.42
N LYS A 200 -23.67 1.80 -7.81
CA LYS A 200 -23.17 0.83 -6.83
C LYS A 200 -22.97 -0.58 -7.40
N GLU A 201 -23.01 -0.69 -8.71
CA GLU A 201 -22.64 -1.93 -9.39
C GLU A 201 -21.21 -2.30 -9.09
N VAL A 202 -20.96 -3.59 -8.90
CA VAL A 202 -19.62 -4.13 -8.59
C VAL A 202 -19.32 -5.25 -9.57
N LYS A 203 -18.13 -5.22 -10.17
CA LYS A 203 -17.63 -6.31 -11.00
C LYS A 203 -16.33 -6.87 -10.40
N GLU A 204 -16.20 -8.17 -10.39
CA GLU A 204 -15.02 -8.90 -9.96
C GLU A 204 -14.30 -9.52 -11.17
N TYR A 205 -12.98 -9.31 -11.23
CA TYR A 205 -12.08 -10.01 -12.14
C TYR A 205 -11.24 -10.98 -11.32
N HIS A 206 -11.42 -12.28 -11.56
CA HIS A 206 -10.60 -13.32 -10.96
C HIS A 206 -9.22 -13.35 -11.62
N LEU A 207 -8.18 -13.16 -10.85
CA LEU A 207 -6.81 -13.19 -11.37
C LEU A 207 -6.35 -14.63 -11.55
N LEU A 208 -5.42 -14.83 -12.49
CA LEU A 208 -4.86 -16.14 -12.74
C LEU A 208 -4.30 -16.72 -11.44
N ARG A 209 -4.67 -17.93 -11.10
CA ARG A 209 -4.06 -18.64 -9.99
C ARG A 209 -2.58 -18.81 -10.33
N ALA A 210 -1.71 -18.60 -9.34
CA ALA A 210 -0.30 -18.86 -9.51
C ALA A 210 -0.19 -20.27 -10.07
N ASN A 211 0.18 -20.36 -11.35
CA ASN A 211 0.19 -21.64 -12.02
C ASN A 211 0.85 -22.67 -11.15
N GLN A 212 0.13 -23.72 -10.92
CA GLN A 212 0.64 -25.09 -10.98
C GLN A 212 2.04 -25.41 -10.39
N ALA A 213 2.84 -24.46 -9.96
CA ALA A 213 3.77 -24.69 -8.87
C ALA A 213 2.99 -25.18 -7.64
N VAL A 214 1.73 -24.86 -7.59
CA VAL A 214 0.69 -25.47 -6.74
C VAL A 214 0.33 -26.88 -7.22
N ALA A 215 0.40 -27.19 -8.48
CA ALA A 215 0.24 -28.56 -9.01
C ALA A 215 1.31 -29.54 -8.50
N ALA A 216 2.39 -29.02 -7.92
CA ALA A 216 3.38 -29.87 -7.24
C ALA A 216 3.00 -30.20 -5.78
N GLY A 217 1.71 -30.19 -5.42
CA GLY A 217 1.22 -30.69 -4.12
C GLY A 217 1.48 -29.77 -2.92
N LYS A 218 1.94 -28.57 -3.14
CA LYS A 218 2.02 -27.51 -2.10
C LYS A 218 0.76 -26.68 -2.23
N GLY A 219 -0.22 -26.91 -1.38
CA GLY A 219 -1.53 -26.28 -1.41
C GLY A 219 -1.48 -24.78 -1.73
N GLU A 220 -2.60 -24.21 -2.16
CA GLU A 220 -2.73 -22.78 -2.43
C GLU A 220 -2.06 -22.02 -1.30
N SER A 221 -0.92 -21.42 -1.58
CA SER A 221 -0.27 -20.59 -0.57
C SER A 221 -1.26 -19.48 -0.22
N ARG A 222 -1.75 -19.49 1.00
CA ARG A 222 -2.42 -18.32 1.59
C ARG A 222 -1.47 -17.16 1.40
N GLY A 223 -1.76 -16.29 0.43
CA GLY A 223 -0.89 -15.15 0.22
C GLY A 223 -0.49 -14.82 -1.22
N ILE A 224 -1.23 -15.27 -2.23
CA ILE A 224 -1.18 -14.60 -3.53
C ILE A 224 -1.92 -13.29 -3.32
N THR A 225 -1.15 -12.24 -3.09
CA THR A 225 -1.68 -10.97 -2.63
C THR A 225 -1.65 -9.99 -3.79
N PRO A 226 -2.76 -9.77 -4.52
CA PRO A 226 -2.87 -8.61 -5.40
C PRO A 226 -2.67 -7.36 -4.54
N TYR A 227 -1.70 -6.54 -4.94
CA TYR A 227 -1.19 -5.48 -4.08
C TYR A 227 -1.29 -4.11 -4.75
N GLY A 228 -0.36 -3.81 -5.66
CA GLY A 228 -0.37 -2.57 -6.43
C GLY A 228 -1.42 -2.61 -7.54
N LEU A 229 -1.93 -1.45 -7.90
CA LEU A 229 -2.89 -1.25 -8.96
C LEU A 229 -2.62 0.09 -9.64
N ASP A 230 -2.68 0.13 -10.96
CA ASP A 230 -2.66 1.37 -11.72
C ASP A 230 -3.35 1.18 -13.08
N TYR A 231 -3.68 2.26 -13.74
CA TYR A 231 -4.24 2.25 -15.08
C TYR A 231 -3.22 2.74 -16.11
N SER A 232 -3.29 2.17 -17.29
CA SER A 232 -2.46 2.61 -18.42
C SER A 232 -3.11 3.80 -19.13
N PRO A 233 -2.43 4.95 -19.20
CA PRO A 233 -2.95 6.12 -19.90
C PRO A 233 -2.92 5.98 -21.43
N VAL A 234 -2.26 4.93 -21.95
CA VAL A 234 -2.08 4.68 -23.39
C VAL A 234 -3.20 3.85 -23.97
N ASP A 235 -3.60 2.79 -23.29
CA ASP A 235 -4.53 1.78 -23.82
C ASP A 235 -5.69 1.46 -22.85
N GLY A 236 -5.74 2.09 -21.68
CA GLY A 236 -6.79 1.91 -20.69
C GLY A 236 -6.74 0.59 -19.91
N MET A 237 -5.70 -0.22 -20.12
CA MET A 237 -5.52 -1.46 -19.38
C MET A 237 -5.32 -1.20 -17.90
N ILE A 238 -5.83 -2.10 -17.05
CA ILE A 238 -5.64 -2.05 -15.60
C ILE A 238 -4.50 -2.98 -15.23
N TRP A 239 -3.44 -2.41 -14.69
CA TRP A 239 -2.25 -3.14 -14.27
C TRP A 239 -2.27 -3.41 -12.77
N TYR A 240 -1.80 -4.59 -12.37
CA TYR A 240 -1.71 -4.99 -10.98
C TYR A 240 -0.42 -5.77 -10.69
N SER A 241 -0.02 -5.77 -9.42
CA SER A 241 1.05 -6.65 -8.93
C SER A 241 0.52 -7.67 -7.94
N LYS A 242 1.17 -8.84 -7.88
CA LYS A 242 0.95 -9.87 -6.86
C LYS A 242 2.19 -10.01 -6.00
N LEU A 243 2.20 -9.39 -4.83
CA LEU A 243 3.36 -9.32 -3.95
C LEU A 243 3.94 -10.72 -3.64
N ASN A 244 3.13 -11.60 -3.09
CA ASN A 244 3.55 -12.95 -2.72
C ASN A 244 3.44 -13.96 -3.89
N GLY A 245 2.66 -13.64 -4.89
CA GLY A 245 2.54 -14.41 -6.13
C GLY A 245 3.69 -14.19 -7.11
N ASN A 246 4.52 -13.19 -6.83
CA ASN A 246 5.67 -12.81 -7.65
C ASN A 246 5.34 -12.60 -9.12
N ARG A 247 4.28 -11.84 -9.41
CA ARG A 247 3.80 -11.53 -10.76
C ARG A 247 3.39 -10.08 -10.88
N ILE A 248 3.43 -9.58 -12.10
CA ILE A 248 2.60 -8.44 -12.51
C ILE A 248 1.59 -8.94 -13.54
N GLY A 249 0.49 -8.24 -13.70
CA GLY A 249 -0.51 -8.60 -14.70
C GLY A 249 -1.30 -7.41 -15.17
N ARG A 250 -2.08 -7.63 -16.21
CA ARG A 250 -3.03 -6.65 -16.74
C ARG A 250 -4.41 -7.26 -16.94
N ILE A 251 -5.41 -6.43 -16.89
CA ILE A 251 -6.81 -6.71 -17.18
C ILE A 251 -7.22 -5.77 -18.32
N ASP A 252 -7.90 -6.31 -19.33
CA ASP A 252 -8.62 -5.52 -20.31
C ASP A 252 -10.03 -5.24 -19.80
N PRO A 253 -10.38 -4.03 -19.40
CA PRO A 253 -11.72 -3.71 -18.89
C PRO A 253 -12.82 -3.86 -19.94
N ALA A 254 -12.49 -3.81 -21.23
CA ALA A 254 -13.44 -3.97 -22.32
C ALA A 254 -13.79 -5.45 -22.59
N ALA A 255 -12.94 -6.38 -22.18
CA ALA A 255 -13.20 -7.81 -22.30
C ALA A 255 -14.14 -8.31 -21.18
N PRO A 256 -15.12 -9.17 -21.44
CA PRO A 256 -16.06 -9.66 -20.42
C PRO A 256 -15.37 -10.29 -19.21
N ASP A 257 -14.34 -11.10 -19.45
CA ASP A 257 -13.56 -11.79 -18.42
C ASP A 257 -12.23 -11.11 -18.10
N GLY A 258 -11.98 -9.92 -18.71
CA GLY A 258 -10.78 -9.12 -18.46
C GLY A 258 -9.54 -9.52 -19.27
N ASP A 259 -9.59 -10.55 -20.12
CA ASP A 259 -8.42 -11.06 -20.89
C ASP A 259 -7.10 -10.98 -20.08
N VAL A 260 -7.13 -11.58 -18.88
CA VAL A 260 -6.06 -11.45 -17.87
C VAL A 260 -4.77 -12.06 -18.37
N LYS A 261 -3.70 -11.26 -18.40
CA LYS A 261 -2.34 -11.72 -18.71
C LYS A 261 -1.40 -11.43 -17.55
N GLU A 262 -0.46 -12.33 -17.30
CA GLU A 262 0.52 -12.19 -16.21
C GLU A 262 1.93 -12.51 -16.68
N TRP A 263 2.91 -11.80 -16.09
CA TRP A 263 4.34 -11.95 -16.33
C TRP A 263 5.10 -12.15 -15.02
N ASN A 264 6.20 -12.91 -15.11
CA ASN A 264 7.13 -13.08 -13.99
C ASN A 264 8.20 -11.98 -14.05
N PRO A 265 8.31 -11.11 -13.06
CA PRO A 265 9.45 -10.22 -12.96
C PRO A 265 10.72 -11.02 -12.65
N PRO A 266 11.91 -10.57 -13.11
CA PRO A 266 13.18 -11.22 -12.80
C PRO A 266 13.69 -10.93 -11.38
N PHE A 267 12.81 -10.51 -10.48
CA PHE A 267 13.06 -10.18 -9.07
C PHE A 267 11.89 -10.61 -8.20
N ARG A 268 12.05 -10.53 -6.88
CA ARG A 268 11.02 -10.94 -5.92
C ARG A 268 10.26 -9.76 -5.34
N GLY A 269 8.99 -10.03 -5.01
CA GLY A 269 8.13 -9.14 -4.27
C GLY A 269 7.75 -7.87 -5.03
N PRO A 270 7.18 -7.99 -6.28
CA PRO A 270 6.59 -6.83 -6.94
C PRO A 270 5.49 -6.26 -6.06
N ARG A 271 5.68 -5.03 -5.59
CA ARG A 271 4.77 -4.46 -4.60
C ARG A 271 3.80 -3.47 -5.25
N ARG A 272 4.00 -2.20 -5.07
CA ARG A 272 3.23 -1.18 -5.80
C ARG A 272 3.82 -1.03 -7.20
N LEU A 273 3.01 -0.66 -8.16
CA LEU A 273 3.47 -0.37 -9.50
C LEU A 273 2.88 0.95 -9.98
N HIS A 274 3.48 1.49 -10.99
CA HIS A 274 2.99 2.70 -11.67
C HIS A 274 3.17 2.57 -13.17
N VAL A 275 2.16 2.96 -13.93
CA VAL A 275 2.22 2.99 -15.40
C VAL A 275 2.52 4.42 -15.84
N ALA A 276 3.68 4.60 -16.45
CA ALA A 276 4.13 5.90 -16.94
C ALA A 276 3.30 6.38 -18.15
N PRO A 277 3.35 7.68 -18.51
CA PRO A 277 2.59 8.23 -19.62
C PRO A 277 2.90 7.61 -20.99
N ASP A 278 4.05 6.95 -21.15
CA ASP A 278 4.46 6.21 -22.34
C ASP A 278 4.02 4.74 -22.36
N GLY A 279 3.33 4.29 -21.29
CA GLY A 279 2.84 2.92 -21.12
C GLY A 279 3.84 1.96 -20.47
N ILE A 280 5.04 2.42 -20.13
CA ILE A 280 6.02 1.63 -19.40
C ILE A 280 5.53 1.37 -17.96
N VAL A 281 5.65 0.13 -17.51
CA VAL A 281 5.25 -0.26 -16.15
C VAL A 281 6.48 -0.30 -15.25
N TRP A 282 6.46 0.53 -14.22
CA TRP A 282 7.51 0.61 -13.20
C TRP A 282 7.12 -0.15 -11.95
N VAL A 283 7.98 -1.03 -11.48
CA VAL A 283 7.67 -2.00 -10.42
C VAL A 283 8.77 -2.07 -9.38
N PRO A 284 8.53 -1.67 -8.12
CA PRO A 284 9.50 -1.88 -7.05
C PRO A 284 9.55 -3.36 -6.66
N GLY A 285 10.74 -3.93 -6.67
CA GLY A 285 11.02 -5.28 -6.18
C GLY A 285 11.32 -5.27 -4.69
N PHE A 286 10.27 -5.14 -3.86
CA PHE A 286 10.36 -4.99 -2.40
C PHE A 286 11.18 -6.10 -1.72
N GLY A 287 11.08 -7.34 -2.22
CA GLY A 287 11.82 -8.48 -1.69
C GLY A 287 13.24 -8.63 -2.24
N SER A 288 13.73 -7.69 -3.05
CA SER A 288 15.00 -7.80 -3.78
C SER A 288 15.84 -6.53 -3.79
N GLY A 289 15.36 -5.40 -3.22
CA GLY A 289 16.08 -4.13 -3.24
C GLY A 289 16.35 -3.60 -4.65
N VAL A 290 15.39 -3.78 -5.57
CA VAL A 290 15.53 -3.37 -6.98
C VAL A 290 14.32 -2.57 -7.45
N PHE A 291 14.49 -1.92 -8.60
CA PHE A 291 13.41 -1.27 -9.33
C PHE A 291 13.35 -1.83 -10.76
N GLY A 292 12.23 -2.38 -11.16
CA GLY A 292 12.02 -2.97 -12.47
C GLY A 292 11.28 -2.03 -13.41
N LYS A 293 11.72 -1.99 -14.66
CA LYS A 293 11.03 -1.37 -15.79
C LYS A 293 10.55 -2.49 -16.72
N PHE A 294 9.28 -2.56 -17.01
CA PHE A 294 8.68 -3.50 -17.93
C PHE A 294 8.08 -2.77 -19.14
N ASP A 295 8.47 -3.17 -20.33
CA ASP A 295 7.88 -2.68 -21.56
C ASP A 295 6.80 -3.67 -22.04
N PRO A 296 5.49 -3.30 -22.00
CA PRO A 296 4.41 -4.19 -22.42
C PRO A 296 4.41 -4.56 -23.91
N LYS A 297 5.10 -3.79 -24.75
CA LYS A 297 5.16 -4.04 -26.21
C LYS A 297 6.16 -5.12 -26.58
N THR A 298 7.31 -5.13 -25.91
CA THR A 298 8.38 -6.10 -26.14
C THR A 298 8.39 -7.23 -25.11
N GLU A 299 7.64 -7.06 -24.00
CA GLU A 299 7.63 -7.92 -22.82
C GLU A 299 9.02 -8.04 -22.14
N GLU A 300 9.87 -7.04 -22.35
CA GLU A 300 11.23 -7.02 -21.81
C GLU A 300 11.31 -6.28 -20.48
N TRP A 301 12.24 -6.74 -19.63
CA TRP A 301 12.56 -6.15 -18.35
C TRP A 301 13.93 -5.46 -18.36
N THR A 302 13.99 -4.27 -17.75
CA THR A 302 15.23 -3.66 -17.30
C THR A 302 15.19 -3.53 -15.78
N VAL A 303 16.23 -3.98 -15.09
CA VAL A 303 16.30 -3.97 -13.62
C VAL A 303 17.38 -3.02 -13.17
N TYR A 304 17.05 -2.18 -12.21
CA TYR A 304 17.94 -1.22 -11.57
C TYR A 304 18.12 -1.62 -10.11
N ASP A 305 19.36 -1.75 -9.69
CA ASP A 305 19.67 -1.95 -8.27
C ASP A 305 19.43 -0.67 -7.48
N LEU A 306 18.86 -0.79 -6.28
CA LEU A 306 18.83 0.33 -5.36
C LEU A 306 20.20 0.53 -4.72
N PRO A 307 20.57 1.78 -4.34
CA PRO A 307 21.88 2.07 -3.74
C PRO A 307 22.18 1.27 -2.48
N ASP A 308 21.16 1.04 -1.67
CA ASP A 308 21.22 0.23 -0.45
C ASP A 308 20.46 -1.07 -0.68
N LYS A 309 21.19 -2.18 -0.65
CA LYS A 309 20.61 -3.54 -0.75
C LYS A 309 20.54 -4.26 0.60
N ASP A 310 21.08 -3.68 1.67
CA ASP A 310 21.22 -4.26 3.00
C ASP A 310 20.11 -3.83 3.96
#